data_24ec62e30eedc97a4b8f9ab6f8974141
#
_entry.id   24ec62e30eedc97a4b8f9ab6f8974141
#
_cell.length_a   1.000
_cell.length_b   1.000
_cell.length_c   1.000
_cell.angle_alpha   90.00
_cell.angle_beta   90.00
_cell.angle_gamma   90.00
#
_symmetry.space_group_name_H-M   'P 1'
#
loop_
_entity.id
_entity.type
_entity.pdbx_description
1 polymer ?
#
loop_
_entity_poly.entity_id
_entity_poly.type
_entity_poly.pdbx_seq_one_letter_code
_entity_poly.pdbx_strand_id
1 'polypeptide(L)'
;MKVIFTSSPTTGTDFNELLSETFPQISTSEGKFLSFDEAPELRAIVVLDDNERPGSFNFSEINELANTITDEQVQEKQVGVRVRDAAVIMYTSGTTAMPKGALLSHEAFIRYAVSTQQRMLLNEEDKIWAALPMFHIGGVAFALASIFVGSTFVHTGFFDPKVALLQIREEKCTVALPA
;
A
#
# COMPACT_ATOMS: atom_id res chain seq x y z
N MET A 1 13.38 5.67 5.04
CA MET A 1 11.96 5.29 5.30
C MET A 1 11.62 5.70 6.72
N LYS A 2 10.46 6.34 6.94
CA LYS A 2 10.12 6.86 8.28
C LYS A 2 9.12 5.99 9.04
N VAL A 3 8.22 5.35 8.33
CA VAL A 3 7.20 4.48 8.92
C VAL A 3 7.10 3.20 8.12
N ILE A 4 6.98 2.07 8.80
CA ILE A 4 6.68 0.78 8.21
C ILE A 4 5.23 0.44 8.56
N PHE A 5 4.43 0.09 7.55
CA PHE A 5 3.12 -0.52 7.72
C PHE A 5 3.23 -2.01 7.41
N THR A 6 2.72 -2.83 8.29
CA THR A 6 2.66 -4.28 8.13
C THR A 6 1.32 -4.81 8.63
N SER A 7 1.05 -6.09 8.45
CA SER A 7 -0.16 -6.76 8.94
C SER A 7 0.21 -8.09 9.58
N SER A 8 -0.72 -8.67 10.32
CA SER A 8 -0.59 -10.07 10.71
C SER A 8 -0.49 -10.98 9.49
N PRO A 9 0.31 -12.07 9.57
CA PRO A 9 0.47 -12.96 8.45
C PRO A 9 -0.87 -13.61 8.10
N THR A 10 -1.26 -13.50 6.83
CA THR A 10 -2.40 -14.24 6.28
C THR A 10 -1.95 -15.53 5.62
N THR A 11 -0.76 -15.53 5.05
CA THR A 11 -0.07 -16.71 4.47
C THR A 11 1.42 -16.41 4.38
N GLY A 12 2.27 -17.37 4.71
CA GLY A 12 3.72 -17.29 4.45
C GLY A 12 4.51 -16.52 5.52
N THR A 13 5.22 -15.48 5.12
CA THR A 13 6.16 -14.75 5.97
C THR A 13 5.47 -13.87 7.01
N ASP A 14 5.87 -13.99 8.28
CA ASP A 14 5.54 -13.03 9.32
C ASP A 14 6.53 -11.86 9.29
N PHE A 15 6.07 -10.73 8.75
CA PHE A 15 6.91 -9.52 8.67
C PHE A 15 7.15 -8.88 10.04
N ASN A 16 6.31 -9.13 11.05
CA ASN A 16 6.53 -8.62 12.40
C ASN A 16 7.65 -9.39 13.08
N GLU A 17 7.70 -10.71 12.89
CA GLU A 17 8.82 -11.55 13.35
C GLU A 17 10.12 -11.12 12.67
N LEU A 18 10.11 -10.97 11.35
CA LEU A 18 11.27 -10.51 10.58
C LEU A 18 11.79 -9.13 11.03
N LEU A 19 10.87 -8.20 11.34
CA LEU A 19 11.25 -6.90 11.89
C LEU A 19 11.87 -7.01 13.28
N SER A 20 11.35 -7.89 14.14
CA SER A 20 11.89 -8.14 15.48
C SER A 20 13.24 -8.83 15.44
N GLU A 21 13.49 -9.71 14.48
CA GLU A 21 14.81 -10.32 14.24
C GLU A 21 15.83 -9.29 13.72
N THR A 22 15.38 -8.39 12.80
CA THR A 22 16.25 -7.36 12.21
C THR A 22 16.59 -6.26 13.21
N PHE A 23 15.64 -5.89 14.06
CA PHE A 23 15.77 -4.85 15.07
C PHE A 23 15.34 -5.41 16.45
N PRO A 24 16.20 -6.18 17.14
CA PRO A 24 15.84 -6.81 18.43
C PRO A 24 15.38 -5.81 19.50
N GLN A 25 15.82 -4.56 19.39
CA GLN A 25 15.44 -3.46 20.28
C GLN A 25 13.91 -3.17 20.27
N ILE A 26 13.18 -3.58 19.22
CA ILE A 26 11.72 -3.45 19.16
C ILE A 26 11.07 -4.17 20.35
N SER A 27 11.51 -5.38 20.66
CA SER A 27 10.93 -6.23 21.71
C SER A 27 11.14 -5.68 23.13
N THR A 28 12.10 -4.78 23.31
CA THR A 28 12.43 -4.15 24.62
C THR A 28 12.06 -2.67 24.66
N SER A 29 11.46 -2.15 23.59
CA SER A 29 11.09 -0.73 23.51
C SER A 29 9.91 -0.43 24.46
N GLU A 30 10.09 0.53 25.36
CA GLU A 30 9.02 1.03 26.22
C GLU A 30 8.08 1.98 25.48
N GLY A 31 8.54 2.56 24.37
CA GLY A 31 7.79 3.50 23.53
C GLY A 31 7.54 2.97 22.13
N LYS A 32 6.62 3.60 21.42
CA LYS A 32 6.24 3.25 20.04
C LYS A 32 6.91 4.14 18.99
N PHE A 33 7.51 5.23 19.42
CA PHE A 33 8.40 6.03 18.56
C PHE A 33 9.82 5.50 18.68
N LEU A 34 10.38 5.10 17.53
CA LEU A 34 11.63 4.37 17.43
C LEU A 34 12.81 5.29 17.14
N SER A 35 13.98 4.89 17.61
CA SER A 35 15.27 5.51 17.28
C SER A 35 16.34 4.43 17.28
N PHE A 36 16.76 3.99 16.09
CA PHE A 36 17.76 2.95 15.88
C PHE A 36 18.97 3.54 15.16
N ASP A 37 20.18 3.19 15.62
CA ASP A 37 21.41 3.64 14.97
C ASP A 37 21.54 3.07 13.56
N GLU A 38 21.09 1.82 13.34
CA GLU A 38 21.12 1.13 12.06
C GLU A 38 20.04 1.65 11.08
N ALA A 39 18.98 2.28 11.60
CA ALA A 39 17.88 2.84 10.81
C ALA A 39 17.42 4.19 11.37
N PRO A 40 18.29 5.24 11.33
CA PRO A 40 18.05 6.52 12.03
C PRO A 40 16.84 7.30 11.52
N GLU A 41 16.32 6.97 10.35
CA GLU A 41 15.11 7.58 9.79
C GLU A 41 13.82 6.82 10.14
N LEU A 42 13.90 5.59 10.66
CA LEU A 42 12.72 4.82 11.06
C LEU A 42 12.18 5.37 12.38
N ARG A 43 10.95 5.85 12.36
CA ARG A 43 10.28 6.50 13.49
C ARG A 43 9.19 5.67 14.13
N ALA A 44 8.52 4.83 13.35
CA ALA A 44 7.40 4.03 13.83
C ALA A 44 7.18 2.79 12.97
N ILE A 45 6.64 1.76 13.60
CA ILE A 45 6.06 0.59 12.96
C ILE A 45 4.57 0.58 13.29
N VAL A 46 3.73 0.35 12.30
CA VAL A 46 2.28 0.23 12.43
C VAL A 46 1.87 -1.14 11.96
N VAL A 47 1.21 -1.89 12.82
CA VAL A 47 0.63 -3.19 12.48
C VAL A 47 -0.87 -3.01 12.30
N LEU A 48 -1.37 -3.36 11.10
CA LEU A 48 -2.76 -3.15 10.71
C LEU A 48 -3.68 -4.24 11.29
N ASP A 49 -3.57 -4.47 12.59
CA ASP A 49 -4.48 -5.25 13.41
C ASP A 49 -4.56 -4.63 14.81
N ASP A 50 -5.39 -5.17 15.70
CA ASP A 50 -5.62 -4.61 17.04
C ASP A 50 -4.82 -5.33 18.15
N ASN A 51 -3.87 -6.20 17.79
CA ASN A 51 -3.02 -6.85 18.78
C ASN A 51 -1.95 -5.89 19.29
N GLU A 52 -1.77 -5.87 20.60
CA GLU A 52 -0.68 -5.11 21.22
C GLU A 52 0.67 -5.79 20.96
N ARG A 53 1.67 -4.98 20.58
CA ARG A 53 3.06 -5.41 20.38
C ARG A 53 4.03 -4.35 20.90
N PRO A 54 5.14 -4.76 21.52
CA PRO A 54 6.19 -3.81 21.90
C PRO A 54 6.68 -3.00 20.68
N GLY A 55 6.98 -1.73 20.89
CA GLY A 55 7.58 -0.85 19.88
C GLY A 55 6.75 -0.61 18.61
N SER A 56 5.49 -1.02 18.57
CA SER A 56 4.63 -0.86 17.41
C SER A 56 3.27 -0.25 17.79
N PHE A 57 2.71 0.53 16.89
CA PHE A 57 1.32 0.96 16.97
C PHE A 57 0.42 -0.10 16.37
N ASN A 58 -0.73 -0.36 16.98
CA ASN A 58 -1.81 -1.12 16.37
C ASN A 58 -2.79 -0.20 15.62
N PHE A 59 -3.79 -0.81 14.94
CA PHE A 59 -4.72 -0.06 14.09
C PHE A 59 -5.60 0.91 14.90
N SER A 60 -6.11 0.49 16.06
CA SER A 60 -6.92 1.34 16.94
C SER A 60 -6.16 2.56 17.45
N GLU A 61 -4.90 2.41 17.84
CA GLU A 61 -4.06 3.50 18.32
C GLU A 61 -3.76 4.54 17.21
N ILE A 62 -3.55 4.08 15.97
CA ILE A 62 -3.38 5.01 14.84
C ILE A 62 -4.66 5.78 14.56
N ASN A 63 -5.82 5.15 14.68
CA ASN A 63 -7.11 5.85 14.54
C ASN A 63 -7.33 6.88 15.66
N GLU A 64 -6.91 6.59 16.90
CA GLU A 64 -6.95 7.58 17.97
C GLU A 64 -6.04 8.78 17.69
N LEU A 65 -4.81 8.52 17.23
CA LEU A 65 -3.90 9.60 16.82
C LEU A 65 -4.46 10.40 15.64
N ALA A 66 -5.12 9.76 14.69
CA ALA A 66 -5.74 10.44 13.56
C ALA A 66 -6.79 11.47 14.00
N ASN A 67 -7.53 11.21 15.08
CA ASN A 67 -8.51 12.15 15.65
C ASN A 67 -7.87 13.44 16.22
N THR A 68 -6.55 13.46 16.41
CA THR A 68 -5.81 14.66 16.85
C THR A 68 -5.36 15.55 15.68
N ILE A 69 -5.52 15.09 14.44
CA ILE A 69 -5.11 15.80 13.22
C ILE A 69 -6.30 16.53 12.64
N THR A 70 -6.16 17.82 12.34
CA THR A 70 -7.23 18.59 11.71
C THR A 70 -7.17 18.52 10.19
N ASP A 71 -8.30 18.79 9.53
CA ASP A 71 -8.39 18.84 8.07
C ASP A 71 -7.45 19.89 7.48
N GLU A 72 -7.26 21.03 8.18
CA GLU A 72 -6.34 22.08 7.75
C GLU A 72 -4.88 21.58 7.74
N GLN A 73 -4.47 20.80 8.75
CA GLN A 73 -3.13 20.21 8.81
C GLN A 73 -2.91 19.20 7.65
N VAL A 74 -3.93 18.42 7.33
CA VAL A 74 -3.89 17.51 6.17
C VAL A 74 -3.77 18.31 4.88
N GLN A 75 -4.60 19.34 4.71
CA GLN A 75 -4.61 20.18 3.52
C GLN A 75 -3.27 20.92 3.33
N GLU A 76 -2.66 21.44 4.41
CA GLU A 76 -1.34 22.06 4.35
C GLU A 76 -0.29 21.11 3.77
N LYS A 77 -0.31 19.83 4.19
CA LYS A 77 0.60 18.82 3.65
C LYS A 77 0.32 18.50 2.19
N GLN A 78 -0.94 18.39 1.81
CA GLN A 78 -1.35 18.10 0.43
C GLN A 78 -0.92 19.22 -0.54
N VAL A 79 -1.11 20.49 -0.18
CA VAL A 79 -0.73 21.63 -1.01
C VAL A 79 0.79 21.71 -1.22
N GLY A 80 1.58 21.20 -0.28
CA GLY A 80 3.03 21.11 -0.39
C GLY A 80 3.53 20.10 -1.42
N VAL A 81 2.72 19.11 -1.81
CA VAL A 81 3.10 18.04 -2.75
C VAL A 81 3.07 18.54 -4.19
N ARG A 82 4.16 18.31 -4.93
CA ARG A 82 4.28 18.68 -6.34
C ARG A 82 4.15 17.46 -7.23
N VAL A 83 3.64 17.65 -8.43
CA VAL A 83 3.45 16.56 -9.40
C VAL A 83 4.72 15.80 -9.77
N ARG A 84 5.89 16.45 -9.65
CA ARG A 84 7.20 15.83 -9.92
C ARG A 84 7.88 15.26 -8.69
N ASP A 85 7.28 15.40 -7.51
CA ASP A 85 7.81 14.77 -6.31
C ASP A 85 7.69 13.25 -6.43
N ALA A 86 8.56 12.55 -5.71
CA ALA A 86 8.54 11.11 -5.62
C ALA A 86 7.25 10.63 -4.92
N ALA A 87 6.48 9.80 -5.59
CA ALA A 87 5.27 9.21 -5.04
C ALA A 87 5.52 7.83 -4.48
N VAL A 88 6.24 6.99 -5.22
CA VAL A 88 6.44 5.56 -4.89
C VAL A 88 7.82 5.11 -5.35
N ILE A 89 8.41 4.18 -4.60
CA ILE A 89 9.53 3.36 -5.04
C ILE A 89 8.99 1.95 -5.29
N MET A 90 9.05 1.49 -6.53
CA MET A 90 8.68 0.13 -6.91
C MET A 90 9.94 -0.71 -7.10
N TYR A 91 10.04 -1.80 -6.35
CA TYR A 91 11.18 -2.70 -6.48
C TYR A 91 10.97 -3.70 -7.62
N THR A 92 12.01 -3.89 -8.43
CA THR A 92 12.05 -4.92 -9.46
C THR A 92 13.05 -6.00 -9.05
N SER A 93 12.80 -7.25 -9.46
CA SER A 93 13.69 -8.38 -9.17
C SER A 93 15.10 -8.23 -9.77
N GLY A 94 15.27 -7.32 -10.73
CA GLY A 94 16.54 -7.07 -11.39
C GLY A 94 17.11 -8.31 -12.09
N THR A 95 18.01 -8.10 -13.04
CA THR A 95 18.81 -9.19 -13.66
C THR A 95 20.02 -9.58 -12.80
N THR A 96 20.28 -8.85 -11.75
CA THR A 96 21.33 -9.07 -10.75
C THR A 96 20.70 -9.43 -9.42
N ALA A 97 21.40 -10.14 -8.54
CA ALA A 97 20.89 -10.68 -7.27
C ALA A 97 20.21 -9.66 -6.32
N MET A 98 20.43 -8.37 -6.54
CA MET A 98 19.88 -7.31 -5.68
C MET A 98 18.68 -6.62 -6.33
N PRO A 99 17.54 -6.46 -5.61
CA PRO A 99 16.39 -5.70 -6.07
C PRO A 99 16.76 -4.25 -6.37
N LYS A 100 16.18 -3.69 -7.44
CA LYS A 100 16.38 -2.28 -7.83
C LYS A 100 15.09 -1.50 -7.58
N GLY A 101 15.20 -0.37 -6.86
CA GLY A 101 14.09 0.54 -6.62
C GLY A 101 13.94 1.54 -7.77
N ALA A 102 12.82 1.46 -8.49
CA ALA A 102 12.43 2.45 -9.49
C ALA A 102 11.61 3.56 -8.82
N LEU A 103 12.11 4.78 -8.84
CA LEU A 103 11.43 5.95 -8.29
C LEU A 103 10.42 6.48 -9.30
N LEU A 104 9.15 6.55 -8.91
CA LEU A 104 8.05 7.05 -9.72
C LEU A 104 7.47 8.31 -9.11
N SER A 105 7.23 9.33 -9.94
CA SER A 105 6.61 10.59 -9.53
C SER A 105 5.09 10.52 -9.52
N HIS A 106 4.42 11.45 -8.83
CA HIS A 106 2.97 11.62 -8.92
C HIS A 106 2.51 11.83 -10.38
N GLU A 107 3.26 12.60 -11.17
CA GLU A 107 2.96 12.82 -12.58
C GLU A 107 2.93 11.51 -13.37
N ALA A 108 3.88 10.59 -13.13
CA ALA A 108 3.94 9.30 -13.82
C ALA A 108 2.68 8.47 -13.55
N PHE A 109 2.22 8.42 -12.30
CA PHE A 109 1.00 7.72 -11.93
C PHE A 109 -0.26 8.34 -12.54
N ILE A 110 -0.39 9.67 -12.48
CA ILE A 110 -1.55 10.38 -13.06
C ILE A 110 -1.62 10.12 -14.57
N ARG A 111 -0.50 10.26 -15.28
CA ARG A 111 -0.45 9.98 -16.73
C ARG A 111 -0.79 8.53 -17.04
N TYR A 112 -0.35 7.60 -16.23
CA TYR A 112 -0.68 6.19 -16.39
C TYR A 112 -2.18 5.94 -16.18
N ALA A 113 -2.76 6.48 -15.12
CA ALA A 113 -4.20 6.34 -14.82
C ALA A 113 -5.05 6.89 -15.99
N VAL A 114 -4.75 8.10 -16.46
CA VAL A 114 -5.43 8.71 -17.62
C VAL A 114 -5.29 7.84 -18.87
N SER A 115 -4.07 7.38 -19.17
CA SER A 115 -3.83 6.54 -20.35
C SER A 115 -4.56 5.20 -20.27
N THR A 116 -4.61 4.59 -19.09
CA THR A 116 -5.33 3.33 -18.87
C THR A 116 -6.83 3.52 -19.05
N GLN A 117 -7.39 4.56 -18.42
CA GLN A 117 -8.81 4.91 -18.57
C GLN A 117 -9.19 5.09 -20.04
N GLN A 118 -8.43 5.88 -20.79
CA GLN A 118 -8.71 6.15 -22.21
C GLN A 118 -8.62 4.91 -23.09
N ARG A 119 -7.60 4.06 -22.87
CA ARG A 119 -7.37 2.86 -23.68
C ARG A 119 -8.36 1.74 -23.39
N MET A 120 -8.80 1.61 -22.14
CA MET A 120 -9.75 0.60 -21.70
C MET A 120 -11.19 1.11 -21.68
N LEU A 121 -11.42 2.39 -22.00
CA LEU A 121 -12.72 3.04 -22.00
C LEU A 121 -13.42 2.96 -20.64
N LEU A 122 -12.64 3.00 -19.55
CA LEU A 122 -13.16 2.90 -18.19
C LEU A 122 -14.01 4.13 -17.85
N ASN A 123 -15.07 3.90 -17.09
CA ASN A 123 -15.99 4.91 -16.60
C ASN A 123 -16.40 4.63 -15.14
N GLU A 124 -17.18 5.51 -14.54
CA GLU A 124 -17.57 5.42 -13.13
C GLU A 124 -18.48 4.22 -12.79
N GLU A 125 -19.16 3.65 -13.77
CA GLU A 125 -20.05 2.50 -13.60
C GLU A 125 -19.27 1.17 -13.59
N ASP A 126 -17.99 1.19 -14.00
CA ASP A 126 -17.19 -0.01 -14.07
C ASP A 126 -16.83 -0.56 -12.69
N LYS A 127 -16.76 -1.88 -12.63
CA LYS A 127 -16.20 -2.64 -11.50
C LYS A 127 -15.04 -3.47 -12.02
N ILE A 128 -13.83 -3.07 -11.63
CA ILE A 128 -12.59 -3.65 -12.13
C ILE A 128 -12.11 -4.70 -11.12
N TRP A 129 -12.11 -5.95 -11.53
CA TRP A 129 -11.51 -7.03 -10.76
C TRP A 129 -10.06 -7.25 -11.18
N ALA A 130 -9.13 -7.30 -10.20
CA ALA A 130 -7.74 -7.61 -10.45
C ALA A 130 -7.13 -8.42 -9.29
N ALA A 131 -6.41 -9.49 -9.65
CA ALA A 131 -5.62 -10.29 -8.71
C ALA A 131 -4.14 -9.87 -8.67
N LEU A 132 -3.78 -8.78 -9.34
CA LEU A 132 -2.41 -8.29 -9.42
C LEU A 132 -1.96 -7.75 -8.06
N PRO A 133 -0.82 -8.20 -7.51
CA PRO A 133 -0.34 -7.74 -6.22
C PRO A 133 -0.13 -6.23 -6.18
N MET A 134 -0.51 -5.59 -5.06
CA MET A 134 -0.35 -4.15 -4.87
C MET A 134 1.10 -3.69 -4.72
N PHE A 135 2.05 -4.61 -4.51
CA PHE A 135 3.48 -4.30 -4.59
C PHE A 135 4.03 -4.30 -6.03
N HIS A 136 3.20 -4.70 -7.00
CA HIS A 136 3.54 -4.67 -8.44
C HIS A 136 2.84 -3.49 -9.12
N ILE A 137 3.52 -2.87 -10.10
CA ILE A 137 2.99 -1.69 -10.81
C ILE A 137 1.61 -1.94 -11.42
N GLY A 138 1.33 -3.16 -11.89
CA GLY A 138 0.03 -3.53 -12.45
C GLY A 138 -1.11 -3.36 -11.45
N GLY A 139 -0.95 -3.86 -10.21
CA GLY A 139 -1.97 -3.72 -9.17
C GLY A 139 -2.24 -2.26 -8.81
N VAL A 140 -1.19 -1.52 -8.48
CA VAL A 140 -1.30 -0.09 -8.12
C VAL A 140 -1.88 0.74 -9.26
N ALA A 141 -1.47 0.47 -10.49
CA ALA A 141 -1.90 1.25 -11.65
C ALA A 141 -3.39 1.14 -11.94
N PHE A 142 -3.97 -0.07 -11.84
CA PHE A 142 -5.41 -0.26 -12.02
C PHE A 142 -6.23 0.29 -10.85
N ALA A 143 -5.73 0.15 -9.62
CA ALA A 143 -6.35 0.80 -8.47
C ALA A 143 -6.41 2.32 -8.65
N LEU A 144 -5.32 2.94 -9.11
CA LEU A 144 -5.27 4.38 -9.40
C LEU A 144 -6.17 4.77 -10.58
N ALA A 145 -6.25 3.96 -11.63
CA ALA A 145 -7.18 4.21 -12.74
C ALA A 145 -8.63 4.18 -12.26
N SER A 146 -8.97 3.24 -11.37
CA SER A 146 -10.30 3.18 -10.74
C SER A 146 -10.62 4.43 -9.93
N ILE A 147 -9.67 4.88 -9.08
CA ILE A 147 -9.82 6.11 -8.31
C ILE A 147 -9.98 7.31 -9.24
N PHE A 148 -9.22 7.39 -10.32
CA PHE A 148 -9.25 8.50 -11.26
C PHE A 148 -10.61 8.67 -11.95
N VAL A 149 -11.28 7.56 -12.30
CA VAL A 149 -12.60 7.60 -12.95
C VAL A 149 -13.77 7.49 -11.99
N GLY A 150 -13.51 7.24 -10.70
CA GLY A 150 -14.58 7.03 -9.71
C GLY A 150 -15.22 5.63 -9.78
N SER A 151 -14.56 4.65 -10.41
CA SER A 151 -15.06 3.27 -10.52
C SER A 151 -14.74 2.44 -9.27
N THR A 152 -15.28 1.23 -9.21
CA THR A 152 -15.02 0.29 -8.12
C THR A 152 -13.82 -0.59 -8.47
N PHE A 153 -12.86 -0.70 -7.54
CA PHE A 153 -11.75 -1.65 -7.64
C PHE A 153 -11.97 -2.83 -6.67
N VAL A 154 -12.06 -4.03 -7.21
CA VAL A 154 -12.26 -5.29 -6.47
C VAL A 154 -10.95 -6.06 -6.46
N HIS A 155 -10.34 -6.23 -5.28
CA HIS A 155 -9.06 -6.90 -5.12
C HIS A 155 -9.18 -8.12 -4.21
N THR A 156 -8.60 -9.26 -4.63
CA THR A 156 -8.73 -10.54 -3.93
C THR A 156 -7.62 -10.84 -2.94
N GLY A 157 -6.56 -10.03 -2.90
CA GLY A 157 -5.34 -10.42 -2.22
C GLY A 157 -4.55 -11.46 -3.03
N PHE A 158 -4.52 -12.70 -2.56
CA PHE A 158 -3.91 -13.81 -3.32
C PHE A 158 -4.87 -14.37 -4.37
N PHE A 159 -4.31 -14.76 -5.52
CA PHE A 159 -5.09 -15.34 -6.60
C PHE A 159 -5.51 -16.77 -6.26
N ASP A 160 -6.82 -16.99 -6.16
CA ASP A 160 -7.46 -18.31 -6.18
C ASP A 160 -8.56 -18.32 -7.26
N PRO A 161 -8.51 -19.24 -8.24
CA PRO A 161 -9.45 -19.23 -9.36
C PRO A 161 -10.91 -19.35 -8.95
N LYS A 162 -11.22 -20.10 -7.87
CA LYS A 162 -12.60 -20.28 -7.39
C LYS A 162 -13.10 -19.00 -6.72
N VAL A 163 -12.27 -18.40 -5.87
CA VAL A 163 -12.59 -17.13 -5.21
C VAL A 163 -12.74 -16.02 -6.26
N ALA A 164 -11.86 -15.97 -7.25
CA ALA A 164 -11.91 -15.02 -8.36
C ALA A 164 -13.24 -15.07 -9.11
N LEU A 165 -13.66 -16.28 -9.54
CA LEU A 165 -14.92 -16.46 -10.26
C LEU A 165 -16.15 -16.09 -9.42
N LEU A 166 -16.13 -16.42 -8.12
CA LEU A 166 -17.19 -16.04 -7.20
C LEU A 166 -17.27 -14.52 -7.05
N GLN A 167 -16.16 -13.86 -6.80
CA GLN A 167 -16.13 -12.40 -6.65
C GLN A 167 -16.56 -11.66 -7.92
N ILE A 168 -16.03 -12.05 -9.10
CA ILE A 168 -16.43 -11.46 -10.39
C ILE A 168 -17.95 -11.54 -10.57
N ARG A 169 -18.53 -12.68 -10.23
CA ARG A 169 -19.98 -12.90 -10.34
C ARG A 169 -20.78 -12.11 -9.30
N GLU A 170 -20.39 -12.17 -8.04
CA GLU A 170 -21.13 -11.57 -6.92
C GLU A 170 -21.06 -10.05 -6.95
N GLU A 171 -19.87 -9.50 -7.21
CA GLU A 171 -19.64 -8.08 -7.36
C GLU A 171 -20.12 -7.53 -8.72
N LYS A 172 -20.47 -8.42 -9.67
CA LYS A 172 -20.86 -8.06 -11.05
C LYS A 172 -19.79 -7.22 -11.73
N CYS A 173 -18.54 -7.71 -11.68
CA CYS A 173 -17.42 -7.00 -12.28
C CYS A 173 -17.58 -6.90 -13.81
N THR A 174 -17.34 -5.71 -14.36
CA THR A 174 -17.46 -5.41 -15.79
C THR A 174 -16.11 -5.58 -16.50
N VAL A 175 -15.01 -5.44 -15.76
CA VAL A 175 -13.65 -5.60 -16.25
C VAL A 175 -12.90 -6.60 -15.37
N ALA A 176 -12.24 -7.57 -15.96
CA ALA A 176 -11.40 -8.52 -15.25
C ALA A 176 -10.00 -8.56 -15.85
N LEU A 177 -8.99 -8.44 -14.99
CA LEU A 177 -7.59 -8.46 -15.38
C LEU A 177 -6.97 -9.77 -14.84
N PRO A 178 -6.65 -10.71 -15.71
CA PRO A 178 -5.97 -11.93 -15.29
C PRO A 178 -4.55 -11.61 -14.79
N ALA A 179 -4.06 -12.42 -13.86
CA ALA A 179 -2.69 -12.36 -13.35
C ALA A 179 -1.70 -12.95 -14.34
#